data_4d85a41888e38a356ce9b0547e27aa28
#
_entry.id   4d85a41888e38a356ce9b0547e27aa28
#
_cell.length_a   1.000
_cell.length_b   1.000
_cell.length_c   1.000
_cell.angle_alpha   90.00
_cell.angle_beta   90.00
_cell.angle_gamma   90.00
#
_symmetry.space_group_name_H-M   'P 1'
#
loop_
_entity.id
_entity.type
_entity.pdbx_description
1 polymer ?
#
loop_
_entity_poly.entity_id
_entity_poly.type
_entity_poly.pdbx_seq_one_letter_code
_entity_poly.pdbx_strand_id
1 'polypeptide(L)'
;MKNKYGCIKSILDGSEHVFKTQGSMEIPNEYSYKNYLPKVLNQGNEPICVPCSISSYINWDLNIRNNEDEKDYHINVNEIYDSRSNNDEDNGMMIKEALSYLKHNGVETDNGKYKIKGYAIVGSIETLKRAIVMNGICIGGLPTYNTPNDEFWINDGSEFLGGHAIAIIGYDEEGFIIRNSWGKSYGYDGYSHMKYEDFNKFYEIWTLY
;
A
#
# COMPACT_ATOMS: atom_id res chain seq x y z
N MET A 1 -16.24 -16.99 -9.16
CA MET A 1 -16.11 -16.06 -8.02
C MET A 1 -15.10 -15.00 -8.45
N LYS A 2 -15.44 -13.71 -8.32
CA LYS A 2 -14.45 -12.65 -8.55
C LYS A 2 -13.30 -12.83 -7.56
N ASN A 3 -12.07 -12.71 -8.04
CA ASN A 3 -10.89 -12.88 -7.21
C ASN A 3 -10.58 -11.55 -6.50
N LYS A 4 -10.67 -11.51 -5.17
CA LYS A 4 -10.33 -10.31 -4.38
C LYS A 4 -8.82 -9.97 -4.36
N TYR A 5 -7.98 -10.84 -4.92
CA TYR A 5 -6.52 -10.69 -4.97
C TYR A 5 -6.13 -10.06 -6.30
N GLY A 6 -6.10 -8.74 -6.33
CA GLY A 6 -6.01 -7.94 -7.55
C GLY A 6 -4.69 -7.18 -7.73
N CYS A 7 -3.60 -7.54 -7.04
CA CYS A 7 -2.31 -6.91 -7.27
C CYS A 7 -1.50 -7.71 -8.29
N ILE A 8 -1.28 -7.12 -9.45
CA ILE A 8 -0.39 -7.68 -10.48
C ILE A 8 1.01 -7.10 -10.25
N LYS A 9 2.03 -7.95 -10.29
CA LYS A 9 3.42 -7.49 -10.18
C LYS A 9 3.74 -6.52 -11.31
N SER A 10 4.26 -5.35 -10.97
CA SER A 10 4.62 -4.32 -11.94
C SER A 10 5.73 -4.76 -12.87
N ILE A 11 5.61 -4.40 -14.16
CA ILE A 11 6.68 -4.57 -15.14
C ILE A 11 7.66 -3.43 -14.93
N LEU A 12 8.89 -3.77 -14.51
CA LEU A 12 9.98 -2.82 -14.32
C LEU A 12 10.87 -2.82 -15.57
N ASP A 13 11.15 -1.64 -16.10
CA ASP A 13 11.97 -1.45 -17.31
C ASP A 13 13.35 -0.84 -17.02
N GLY A 14 13.66 -0.63 -15.74
CA GLY A 14 14.91 -0.05 -15.26
C GLY A 14 14.96 1.47 -15.28
N SER A 15 13.87 2.14 -15.68
CA SER A 15 13.76 3.61 -15.63
C SER A 15 13.18 4.12 -14.31
N GLU A 16 12.79 3.22 -13.41
CA GLU A 16 12.18 3.58 -12.14
C GLU A 16 13.15 4.35 -11.25
N HIS A 17 12.64 5.40 -10.65
CA HIS A 17 13.37 6.05 -9.57
C HIS A 17 13.50 5.09 -8.40
N VAL A 18 14.76 4.90 -7.94
CA VAL A 18 15.04 4.14 -6.72
C VAL A 18 15.17 5.14 -5.58
N PHE A 19 14.38 4.94 -4.53
CA PHE A 19 14.47 5.77 -3.34
C PHE A 19 15.83 5.60 -2.68
N LYS A 20 16.57 6.71 -2.56
CA LYS A 20 17.88 6.77 -1.93
C LYS A 20 17.90 7.92 -0.95
N THR A 21 18.39 7.66 0.24
CA THR A 21 18.64 8.71 1.24
C THR A 21 20.07 9.23 1.11
N GLN A 22 20.21 10.55 1.09
CA GLN A 22 21.53 11.19 1.21
C GLN A 22 21.78 11.51 2.69
N GLY A 23 22.94 11.08 3.20
CA GLY A 23 23.36 11.36 4.57
C GLY A 23 22.84 10.38 5.64
N SER A 24 23.34 10.56 6.86
CA SER A 24 22.99 9.76 8.05
C SER A 24 21.83 10.43 8.81
N MET A 25 20.63 10.38 8.26
CA MET A 25 19.47 10.79 9.02
C MET A 25 19.19 9.70 10.07
N GLU A 26 19.20 10.07 11.33
CA GLU A 26 18.71 9.21 12.41
C GLU A 26 17.18 9.07 12.28
N ILE A 27 16.70 7.86 12.31
CA ILE A 27 15.27 7.54 12.32
C ILE A 27 14.90 6.96 13.69
N PRO A 28 13.68 7.20 14.20
CA PRO A 28 13.23 6.62 15.46
C PRO A 28 13.25 5.08 15.39
N ASN A 29 13.34 4.44 16.55
CA ASN A 29 13.30 2.97 16.65
C ASN A 29 11.92 2.41 16.25
N GLU A 30 10.86 3.18 16.52
CA GLU A 30 9.48 2.87 16.15
C GLU A 30 8.82 4.11 15.54
N TYR A 31 7.91 3.90 14.61
CA TYR A 31 7.18 4.97 13.95
C TYR A 31 5.86 4.44 13.38
N SER A 32 4.76 5.19 13.54
CA SER A 32 3.46 4.77 13.01
C SER A 32 2.56 5.95 12.69
N TYR A 33 1.83 5.82 11.58
CA TYR A 33 0.81 6.76 11.16
C TYR A 33 -0.62 6.31 11.51
N LYS A 34 -0.78 5.30 12.36
CA LYS A 34 -2.08 4.70 12.68
C LYS A 34 -3.11 5.74 13.14
N ASN A 35 -2.69 6.72 13.94
CA ASN A 35 -3.56 7.77 14.49
C ASN A 35 -4.03 8.83 13.48
N TYR A 36 -3.52 8.78 12.25
CA TYR A 36 -3.92 9.67 11.16
C TYR A 36 -4.73 8.95 10.07
N LEU A 37 -5.21 7.75 10.38
CA LEU A 37 -5.89 6.92 9.42
C LEU A 37 -7.33 6.62 9.86
N PRO A 38 -8.30 6.79 8.98
CA PRO A 38 -9.69 6.42 9.25
C PRO A 38 -9.84 4.90 9.43
N LYS A 39 -11.06 4.45 9.65
CA LYS A 39 -11.36 3.01 9.72
C LYS A 39 -10.86 2.27 8.48
N VAL A 40 -10.40 1.03 8.70
CA VAL A 40 -9.91 0.17 7.61
C VAL A 40 -11.03 -0.12 6.61
N LEU A 41 -10.75 0.11 5.34
CA LEU A 41 -11.65 -0.20 4.24
C LEU A 41 -11.90 -1.71 4.13
N ASN A 42 -13.06 -2.07 3.59
CA ASN A 42 -13.36 -3.44 3.20
C ASN A 42 -13.67 -3.47 1.70
N GLN A 43 -12.71 -3.95 0.89
CA GLN A 43 -12.85 -4.11 -0.55
C GLN A 43 -13.85 -5.21 -0.97
N GLY A 44 -14.30 -6.03 -0.01
CA GLY A 44 -15.17 -7.18 -0.29
C GLY A 44 -14.50 -8.21 -1.21
N ASN A 45 -15.17 -8.56 -2.29
CA ASN A 45 -14.67 -9.51 -3.30
C ASN A 45 -14.20 -8.83 -4.60
N GLU A 46 -13.95 -7.53 -4.56
CA GLU A 46 -13.47 -6.78 -5.72
C GLU A 46 -11.94 -6.79 -5.78
N PRO A 47 -11.31 -6.88 -6.97
CA PRO A 47 -9.85 -6.94 -7.13
C PRO A 47 -9.20 -5.54 -7.07
N ILE A 48 -9.65 -4.69 -6.14
CA ILE A 48 -9.27 -3.28 -5.98
C ILE A 48 -8.30 -3.03 -4.83
N CYS A 49 -7.51 -4.01 -4.42
CA CYS A 49 -6.56 -3.86 -3.30
C CYS A 49 -5.51 -2.76 -3.55
N VAL A 50 -5.07 -2.56 -4.79
CA VAL A 50 -4.11 -1.51 -5.15
C VAL A 50 -4.67 -0.11 -4.89
N PRO A 51 -5.82 0.30 -5.46
CA PRO A 51 -6.38 1.61 -5.15
C PRO A 51 -6.83 1.76 -3.69
N CYS A 52 -7.28 0.69 -3.02
CA CYS A 52 -7.58 0.71 -1.58
C CYS A 52 -6.34 0.99 -0.73
N SER A 53 -5.19 0.43 -1.08
CA SER A 53 -3.93 0.71 -0.38
C SER A 53 -3.47 2.15 -0.63
N ILE A 54 -3.60 2.64 -1.86
CA ILE A 54 -3.31 4.03 -2.23
C ILE A 54 -4.26 5.01 -1.50
N SER A 55 -5.53 4.66 -1.32
CA SER A 55 -6.46 5.50 -0.56
C SER A 55 -6.03 5.70 0.89
N SER A 56 -5.35 4.72 1.49
CA SER A 56 -4.75 4.87 2.82
C SER A 56 -3.67 5.95 2.84
N TYR A 57 -2.81 6.01 1.81
CA TYR A 57 -1.82 7.08 1.66
C TYR A 57 -2.50 8.45 1.50
N ILE A 58 -3.50 8.55 0.64
CA ILE A 58 -4.20 9.82 0.38
C ILE A 58 -4.90 10.33 1.64
N ASN A 59 -5.61 9.46 2.36
CA ASN A 59 -6.26 9.82 3.63
C ASN A 59 -5.26 10.32 4.66
N TRP A 60 -4.14 9.60 4.83
CA TRP A 60 -3.06 10.02 5.71
C TRP A 60 -2.51 11.40 5.34
N ASP A 61 -2.15 11.61 4.07
CA ASP A 61 -1.55 12.86 3.61
C ASP A 61 -2.52 14.06 3.73
N LEU A 62 -3.80 13.85 3.43
CA LEU A 62 -4.84 14.87 3.62
C LEU A 62 -5.04 15.19 5.11
N ASN A 63 -5.07 14.20 5.99
CA ASN A 63 -5.18 14.41 7.43
C ASN A 63 -3.98 15.20 7.97
N ILE A 64 -2.76 14.86 7.58
CA ILE A 64 -1.56 15.62 7.96
C ILE A 64 -1.63 17.07 7.46
N ARG A 65 -1.96 17.27 6.17
CA ARG A 65 -2.01 18.63 5.57
C ARG A 65 -3.07 19.53 6.19
N ASN A 66 -4.20 18.93 6.56
CA ASN A 66 -5.33 19.67 7.11
C ASN A 66 -5.32 19.73 8.64
N ASN A 67 -4.31 19.16 9.31
CA ASN A 67 -4.20 19.02 10.76
C ASN A 67 -5.45 18.36 11.35
N GLU A 68 -5.88 17.25 10.75
CA GLU A 68 -7.03 16.45 11.15
C GLU A 68 -6.56 15.05 11.59
N ASP A 69 -7.28 14.45 12.52
CA ASP A 69 -7.06 13.10 12.99
C ASP A 69 -8.14 12.18 12.44
N GLU A 70 -7.76 11.06 11.80
CA GLU A 70 -8.66 9.97 11.39
C GLU A 70 -9.87 10.37 10.51
N LYS A 71 -9.89 11.56 9.93
CA LYS A 71 -10.97 11.94 9.01
C LYS A 71 -10.97 11.02 7.79
N ASP A 72 -12.14 10.51 7.48
CA ASP A 72 -12.37 9.63 6.34
C ASP A 72 -12.75 10.45 5.11
N TYR A 73 -11.77 10.78 4.30
CA TYR A 73 -12.01 11.41 3.01
C TYR A 73 -12.50 10.38 2.01
N HIS A 74 -13.56 10.71 1.31
CA HIS A 74 -14.01 9.88 0.20
C HIS A 74 -13.01 9.97 -0.96
N ILE A 75 -12.40 8.84 -1.30
CA ILE A 75 -11.49 8.68 -2.44
C ILE A 75 -12.18 7.82 -3.48
N ASN A 76 -12.25 8.29 -4.72
CA ASN A 76 -12.83 7.49 -5.81
C ASN A 76 -11.86 6.39 -6.26
N VAL A 77 -11.80 5.31 -5.48
CA VAL A 77 -10.89 4.17 -5.75
C VAL A 77 -11.19 3.49 -7.10
N ASN A 78 -12.43 3.52 -7.56
CA ASN A 78 -12.81 2.96 -8.86
C ASN A 78 -12.22 3.77 -10.03
N GLU A 79 -12.11 5.08 -9.91
CA GLU A 79 -11.45 5.92 -10.91
C GLU A 79 -9.99 5.50 -11.12
N ILE A 80 -9.27 5.17 -10.03
CA ILE A 80 -7.91 4.64 -10.13
C ILE A 80 -7.94 3.25 -10.77
N TYR A 81 -8.84 2.37 -10.35
CA TYR A 81 -8.93 1.01 -10.86
C TYR A 81 -9.27 0.96 -12.35
N ASP A 82 -10.19 1.80 -12.80
CA ASP A 82 -10.65 1.86 -14.19
C ASP A 82 -9.60 2.44 -15.16
N SER A 83 -8.55 3.06 -14.63
CA SER A 83 -7.42 3.57 -15.43
C SER A 83 -6.41 2.50 -15.86
N ARG A 84 -6.57 1.26 -15.44
CA ARG A 84 -5.64 0.17 -15.75
C ARG A 84 -5.66 -0.21 -17.23
N SER A 85 -4.52 -0.65 -17.74
CA SER A 85 -4.37 -1.01 -19.17
C SER A 85 -5.08 -2.31 -19.56
N ASN A 86 -5.37 -3.19 -18.57
CA ASN A 86 -6.07 -4.47 -18.77
C ASN A 86 -7.57 -4.38 -18.45
N ASN A 87 -8.22 -3.29 -18.83
CA ASN A 87 -9.63 -2.99 -18.53
C ASN A 87 -10.63 -4.08 -18.91
N ASP A 88 -10.34 -4.86 -19.95
CA ASP A 88 -11.23 -5.91 -20.45
C ASP A 88 -11.17 -7.21 -19.62
N GLU A 89 -10.22 -7.29 -18.66
CA GLU A 89 -10.02 -8.45 -17.82
C GLU A 89 -10.14 -8.05 -16.34
N ASP A 90 -10.96 -8.73 -15.60
CA ASP A 90 -11.21 -8.47 -14.16
C ASP A 90 -10.04 -9.04 -13.30
N ASN A 91 -8.79 -8.74 -13.69
CA ASN A 91 -7.57 -9.40 -13.23
C ASN A 91 -6.70 -8.55 -12.26
N GLY A 92 -7.22 -7.41 -11.82
CA GLY A 92 -6.47 -6.54 -10.92
C GLY A 92 -5.66 -5.45 -11.63
N MET A 93 -4.68 -4.87 -10.91
CA MET A 93 -3.94 -3.68 -11.34
C MET A 93 -2.48 -3.75 -10.87
N MET A 94 -1.55 -3.19 -11.65
CA MET A 94 -0.17 -2.97 -11.23
C MET A 94 -0.06 -1.73 -10.34
N ILE A 95 0.74 -1.79 -9.27
CA ILE A 95 0.97 -0.62 -8.39
C ILE A 95 1.59 0.53 -9.18
N LYS A 96 2.63 0.27 -10.01
CA LYS A 96 3.30 1.30 -10.84
C LYS A 96 2.32 2.04 -11.74
N GLU A 97 1.37 1.32 -12.33
CA GLU A 97 0.34 1.88 -13.21
C GLU A 97 -0.61 2.83 -12.46
N ALA A 98 -1.09 2.39 -11.30
CA ALA A 98 -1.92 3.22 -10.43
C ALA A 98 -1.20 4.50 -9.96
N LEU A 99 0.07 4.39 -9.59
CA LEU A 99 0.90 5.53 -9.18
C LEU A 99 1.16 6.49 -10.35
N SER A 100 1.38 5.95 -11.55
CA SER A 100 1.51 6.76 -12.77
C SER A 100 0.23 7.55 -13.06
N TYR A 101 -0.93 6.89 -12.96
CA TYR A 101 -2.21 7.56 -13.11
C TYR A 101 -2.38 8.67 -12.07
N LEU A 102 -2.13 8.39 -10.80
CA LEU A 102 -2.27 9.35 -9.71
C LEU A 102 -1.36 10.57 -9.87
N LYS A 103 -0.16 10.36 -10.41
CA LYS A 103 0.79 11.46 -10.72
C LYS A 103 0.30 12.34 -11.86
N HIS A 104 -0.17 11.77 -12.96
CA HIS A 104 -0.49 12.53 -14.17
C HIS A 104 -1.94 13.06 -14.17
N ASN A 105 -2.88 12.23 -13.77
CA ASN A 105 -4.31 12.54 -13.80
C ASN A 105 -4.83 13.01 -12.44
N GLY A 106 -4.38 12.37 -11.35
CA GLY A 106 -4.96 12.54 -10.01
C GLY A 106 -6.24 11.75 -9.86
N VAL A 107 -6.85 11.84 -8.69
CA VAL A 107 -8.12 11.20 -8.33
C VAL A 107 -9.04 12.21 -7.65
N GLU A 108 -10.33 12.11 -7.91
CA GLU A 108 -11.33 12.94 -7.23
C GLU A 108 -11.52 12.50 -5.77
N THR A 109 -11.53 13.50 -4.88
CA THR A 109 -11.81 13.33 -3.46
C THR A 109 -12.84 14.39 -3.03
N ASP A 110 -13.45 14.23 -1.86
CA ASP A 110 -14.32 15.27 -1.29
C ASP A 110 -13.52 16.52 -0.82
N ASN A 111 -12.19 16.47 -0.88
CA ASN A 111 -11.29 17.63 -0.68
C ASN A 111 -10.74 18.19 -2.01
N GLY A 112 -11.38 17.87 -3.14
CA GLY A 112 -10.91 18.22 -4.48
C GLY A 112 -9.97 17.21 -5.09
N LYS A 113 -9.41 17.56 -6.23
CA LYS A 113 -8.55 16.64 -7.01
C LYS A 113 -7.19 16.46 -6.35
N TYR A 114 -6.86 15.22 -6.01
CA TYR A 114 -5.58 14.86 -5.36
C TYR A 114 -4.58 14.29 -6.38
N LYS A 115 -3.33 14.75 -6.31
CA LYS A 115 -2.20 14.26 -7.12
C LYS A 115 -0.95 14.09 -6.26
N ILE A 116 -0.13 13.11 -6.60
CA ILE A 116 1.23 12.99 -6.08
C ILE A 116 2.24 13.67 -7.01
N LYS A 117 3.38 14.09 -6.49
CA LYS A 117 4.48 14.68 -7.28
C LYS A 117 5.34 13.60 -7.94
N GLY A 118 5.49 12.46 -7.27
CA GLY A 118 6.29 11.35 -7.77
C GLY A 118 6.17 10.10 -6.90
N TYR A 119 6.89 9.07 -7.32
CA TYR A 119 7.00 7.80 -6.61
C TYR A 119 8.34 7.15 -6.94
N ALA A 120 8.81 6.31 -6.04
CA ALA A 120 10.08 5.60 -6.19
C ALA A 120 10.00 4.19 -5.59
N ILE A 121 10.77 3.25 -6.15
CA ILE A 121 10.87 1.89 -5.63
C ILE A 121 11.79 1.84 -4.40
N VAL A 122 11.43 1.01 -3.43
CA VAL A 122 12.16 0.83 -2.18
C VAL A 122 12.71 -0.59 -2.12
N GLY A 123 14.02 -0.73 -1.89
CA GLY A 123 14.73 -2.01 -2.07
C GLY A 123 15.31 -2.65 -0.81
N SER A 124 15.16 -2.05 0.38
CA SER A 124 15.70 -2.62 1.62
C SER A 124 14.90 -2.21 2.85
N ILE A 125 15.05 -2.96 3.95
CA ILE A 125 14.45 -2.65 5.25
C ILE A 125 14.79 -1.22 5.69
N GLU A 126 16.09 -0.86 5.63
CA GLU A 126 16.57 0.44 6.04
C GLU A 126 15.98 1.58 5.18
N THR A 127 15.95 1.39 3.86
CA THR A 127 15.34 2.39 2.97
C THR A 127 13.83 2.49 3.14
N LEU A 128 13.15 1.38 3.50
CA LEU A 128 11.72 1.40 3.78
C LEU A 128 11.40 2.18 5.07
N LYS A 129 12.15 1.94 6.14
CA LYS A 129 12.00 2.72 7.39
C LYS A 129 12.18 4.22 7.13
N ARG A 130 13.21 4.59 6.37
CA ARG A 130 13.46 5.99 5.99
C ARG A 130 12.36 6.56 5.10
N ALA A 131 11.89 5.79 4.12
CA ALA A 131 10.80 6.22 3.24
C ALA A 131 9.52 6.50 4.04
N ILE A 132 9.19 5.64 5.02
CA ILE A 132 8.03 5.85 5.90
C ILE A 132 8.19 7.17 6.68
N VAL A 133 9.34 7.42 7.28
CA VAL A 133 9.54 8.65 8.08
C VAL A 133 9.55 9.92 7.20
N MET A 134 10.11 9.85 6.00
CA MET A 134 10.31 11.01 5.12
C MET A 134 9.11 11.33 4.22
N ASN A 135 8.47 10.29 3.68
CA ASN A 135 7.47 10.42 2.64
C ASN A 135 6.09 9.88 3.05
N GLY A 136 6.00 9.23 4.23
CA GLY A 136 4.75 8.67 4.71
C GLY A 136 4.53 7.21 4.34
N ILE A 137 3.27 6.84 4.21
CA ILE A 137 2.84 5.47 3.94
C ILE A 137 3.42 4.96 2.63
N CYS A 138 3.96 3.74 2.65
CA CYS A 138 4.42 3.04 1.46
C CYS A 138 3.39 1.99 1.02
N ILE A 139 3.41 1.65 -0.28
CA ILE A 139 2.52 0.63 -0.86
C ILE A 139 3.36 -0.59 -1.23
N GLY A 140 2.98 -1.75 -0.74
CA GLY A 140 3.68 -3.02 -0.99
C GLY A 140 2.81 -4.05 -1.68
N GLY A 141 3.41 -4.81 -2.59
CA GLY A 141 2.78 -5.96 -3.27
C GLY A 141 3.34 -7.29 -2.72
N LEU A 142 2.46 -8.21 -2.38
CA LEU A 142 2.76 -9.50 -1.74
C LEU A 142 2.03 -10.65 -2.43
N PRO A 143 2.59 -11.86 -2.45
CA PRO A 143 1.82 -13.06 -2.75
C PRO A 143 0.78 -13.31 -1.65
N THR A 144 -0.30 -13.97 -2.00
CA THR A 144 -1.33 -14.38 -1.05
C THR A 144 -1.56 -15.88 -1.17
N TYR A 145 -1.52 -16.57 -0.05
CA TYR A 145 -1.78 -17.99 0.08
C TYR A 145 -3.02 -18.23 0.94
N ASN A 146 -3.68 -19.36 0.75
CA ASN A 146 -4.86 -19.76 1.52
C ASN A 146 -4.46 -20.32 2.89
N THR A 147 -3.75 -19.50 3.67
CA THR A 147 -3.31 -19.86 5.02
C THR A 147 -4.40 -19.59 6.05
N PRO A 148 -4.46 -20.31 7.16
CA PRO A 148 -5.38 -20.03 8.26
C PRO A 148 -4.98 -18.81 9.10
N ASN A 149 -3.80 -18.24 8.87
CA ASN A 149 -3.18 -17.18 9.66
C ASN A 149 -3.28 -15.81 8.96
N ASP A 150 -3.13 -14.75 9.74
CA ASP A 150 -3.06 -13.38 9.24
C ASP A 150 -1.79 -13.08 8.43
N GLU A 151 -0.82 -14.00 8.45
CA GLU A 151 0.42 -13.96 7.66
C GLU A 151 0.20 -14.55 6.25
N PHE A 152 -0.77 -14.01 5.52
CA PHE A 152 -1.21 -14.52 4.21
C PHE A 152 -0.09 -14.59 3.14
N TRP A 153 1.05 -13.95 3.38
CA TRP A 153 2.24 -13.94 2.50
C TRP A 153 3.16 -15.15 2.68
N ILE A 154 2.92 -15.97 3.70
CA ILE A 154 3.74 -17.15 3.98
C ILE A 154 3.27 -18.34 3.15
N ASN A 155 4.18 -18.88 2.35
CA ASN A 155 3.96 -20.13 1.64
C ASN A 155 4.24 -21.31 2.58
N ASP A 156 3.22 -21.84 3.19
CA ASP A 156 3.24 -23.03 4.05
C ASP A 156 2.84 -24.32 3.31
N GLY A 157 2.78 -24.26 1.98
CA GLY A 157 2.25 -25.33 1.13
C GLY A 157 0.77 -25.16 0.76
N SER A 158 0.14 -24.12 1.25
CA SER A 158 -1.25 -23.76 0.90
C SER A 158 -1.36 -23.24 -0.54
N GLU A 159 -2.59 -23.25 -1.06
CA GLU A 159 -2.91 -22.77 -2.40
C GLU A 159 -2.53 -21.29 -2.57
N PHE A 160 -1.85 -20.98 -3.68
CA PHE A 160 -1.62 -19.60 -4.10
C PHE A 160 -2.92 -18.99 -4.64
N LEU A 161 -3.34 -17.86 -4.08
CA LEU A 161 -4.60 -17.21 -4.42
C LEU A 161 -4.45 -16.01 -5.35
N GLY A 162 -3.24 -15.44 -5.46
CA GLY A 162 -2.95 -14.26 -6.28
C GLY A 162 -2.05 -13.26 -5.58
N GLY A 163 -1.92 -12.07 -6.16
CA GLY A 163 -1.19 -10.96 -5.55
C GLY A 163 -2.11 -10.02 -4.79
N HIS A 164 -1.62 -9.42 -3.71
CA HIS A 164 -2.34 -8.48 -2.88
C HIS A 164 -1.50 -7.24 -2.59
N ALA A 165 -2.13 -6.07 -2.62
CA ALA A 165 -1.50 -4.82 -2.24
C ALA A 165 -1.93 -4.41 -0.84
N ILE A 166 -0.98 -3.89 -0.07
CA ILE A 166 -1.18 -3.41 1.30
C ILE A 166 -0.52 -2.03 1.50
N ALA A 167 -0.97 -1.32 2.51
CA ALA A 167 -0.30 -0.10 2.97
C ALA A 167 0.63 -0.40 4.14
N ILE A 168 1.89 0.03 4.04
CA ILE A 168 2.89 -0.08 5.09
C ILE A 168 2.91 1.25 5.83
N ILE A 169 2.37 1.29 7.04
CA ILE A 169 2.06 2.53 7.75
C ILE A 169 3.03 2.86 8.88
N GLY A 170 3.95 1.97 9.16
CA GLY A 170 4.90 2.15 10.25
C GLY A 170 5.79 0.93 10.45
N TYR A 171 6.55 0.99 11.51
CA TYR A 171 7.43 -0.09 11.98
C TYR A 171 7.71 0.07 13.47
N ASP A 172 8.08 -1.03 14.11
CA ASP A 172 8.53 -1.11 15.51
C ASP A 172 9.69 -2.12 15.63
N GLU A 173 9.97 -2.59 16.84
CA GLU A 173 11.04 -3.57 17.09
C GLU A 173 10.75 -4.95 16.47
N GLU A 174 9.48 -5.31 16.29
CA GLU A 174 9.07 -6.62 15.77
C GLU A 174 9.05 -6.67 14.25
N GLY A 175 8.68 -5.54 13.56
CA GLY A 175 8.55 -5.54 12.13
C GLY A 175 7.87 -4.31 11.54
N PHE A 176 7.27 -4.49 10.37
CA PHE A 176 6.48 -3.46 9.71
C PHE A 176 5.00 -3.58 10.07
N ILE A 177 4.38 -2.43 10.35
CA ILE A 177 2.93 -2.35 10.61
C ILE A 177 2.22 -2.24 9.26
N ILE A 178 1.40 -3.25 8.98
CA ILE A 178 0.64 -3.36 7.73
C ILE A 178 -0.82 -3.02 7.99
N ARG A 179 -1.37 -2.14 7.15
CA ARG A 179 -2.80 -1.88 7.04
C ARG A 179 -3.35 -2.60 5.82
N ASN A 180 -4.31 -3.48 6.04
CA ASN A 180 -5.00 -4.24 4.99
C ASN A 180 -6.26 -3.49 4.50
N SER A 181 -6.96 -4.05 3.50
CA SER A 181 -8.22 -3.57 2.94
C SER A 181 -9.35 -4.62 3.04
N TRP A 182 -9.30 -5.49 4.05
CA TRP A 182 -10.31 -6.54 4.29
C TRP A 182 -11.22 -6.26 5.48
N GLY A 183 -11.31 -4.97 5.87
CA GLY A 183 -12.10 -4.53 6.99
C GLY A 183 -11.47 -4.84 8.35
N LYS A 184 -12.10 -4.33 9.40
CA LYS A 184 -11.59 -4.44 10.77
C LYS A 184 -11.66 -5.85 11.38
N SER A 185 -12.38 -6.77 10.76
CA SER A 185 -12.46 -8.16 11.24
C SER A 185 -11.24 -9.01 10.87
N TYR A 186 -10.36 -8.49 10.00
CA TYR A 186 -9.08 -9.11 9.66
C TYR A 186 -8.02 -8.71 10.67
N GLY A 187 -7.18 -9.65 11.09
CA GLY A 187 -6.07 -9.41 11.99
C GLY A 187 -6.44 -8.64 13.25
N TYR A 188 -5.64 -7.67 13.62
CA TYR A 188 -5.91 -6.77 14.73
C TYR A 188 -6.54 -5.46 14.22
N ASP A 189 -7.87 -5.37 14.20
CA ASP A 189 -8.65 -4.24 13.66
C ASP A 189 -8.31 -3.87 12.20
N GLY A 190 -7.97 -4.85 11.37
CA GLY A 190 -7.58 -4.65 9.97
C GLY A 190 -6.09 -4.44 9.76
N TYR A 191 -5.29 -4.61 10.81
CA TYR A 191 -3.82 -4.51 10.79
C TYR A 191 -3.16 -5.85 11.06
N SER A 192 -1.93 -5.99 10.62
CA SER A 192 -1.04 -7.09 10.94
C SER A 192 0.40 -6.60 11.04
N HIS A 193 1.29 -7.41 11.63
CA HIS A 193 2.72 -7.18 11.63
C HIS A 193 3.42 -8.11 10.66
N MET A 194 4.34 -7.56 9.86
CA MET A 194 5.25 -8.34 9.03
C MET A 194 6.64 -8.28 9.64
N LYS A 195 7.17 -9.42 10.07
CA LYS A 195 8.52 -9.49 10.61
C LYS A 195 9.55 -9.06 9.58
N TYR A 196 10.68 -8.51 10.05
CA TYR A 196 11.76 -8.07 9.14
C TYR A 196 12.33 -9.21 8.30
N GLU A 197 12.34 -10.46 8.82
CA GLU A 197 12.79 -11.65 8.10
C GLU A 197 11.93 -11.97 6.87
N ASP A 198 10.67 -11.52 6.84
CA ASP A 198 9.74 -11.70 5.73
C ASP A 198 9.81 -10.58 4.67
N PHE A 199 10.68 -9.59 4.84
CA PHE A 199 10.81 -8.48 3.90
C PHE A 199 10.98 -8.94 2.44
N ASN A 200 11.67 -10.03 2.22
CA ASN A 200 11.90 -10.62 0.90
C ASN A 200 10.65 -11.24 0.25
N LYS A 201 9.52 -11.32 0.96
CA LYS A 201 8.23 -11.74 0.40
C LYS A 201 7.58 -10.65 -0.45
N PHE A 202 7.90 -9.36 -0.19
CA PHE A 202 7.50 -8.31 -1.10
C PHE A 202 8.13 -8.51 -2.47
N TYR A 203 7.32 -8.48 -3.52
CA TYR A 203 7.86 -8.44 -4.88
C TYR A 203 8.05 -7.02 -5.39
N GLU A 204 7.47 -6.03 -4.73
CA GLU A 204 7.70 -4.60 -4.94
C GLU A 204 7.21 -3.77 -3.74
N ILE A 205 7.89 -2.66 -3.49
CA ILE A 205 7.46 -1.65 -2.52
C ILE A 205 7.69 -0.28 -3.14
N TRP A 206 6.72 0.60 -2.99
CA TRP A 206 6.75 1.96 -3.52
C TRP A 206 6.53 2.99 -2.43
N THR A 207 7.35 4.04 -2.44
CA THR A 207 7.12 5.27 -1.69
C THR A 207 6.57 6.35 -2.62
N LEU A 208 5.68 7.20 -2.11
CA LEU A 208 5.00 8.27 -2.83
C LEU A 208 5.45 9.61 -2.23
N TYR A 209 5.41 10.70 -3.00
CA TYR A 209 5.74 12.05 -2.53
C TYR A 209 5.14 13.15 -3.41
#